data_1a14caef4a1131f61f836dd8c95bc5a0
#
_entry.id   1a14caef4a1131f61f836dd8c95bc5a0
#
_cell.length_a   1.000
_cell.length_b   1.000
_cell.length_c   1.000
_cell.angle_alpha   90.00
_cell.angle_beta   90.00
_cell.angle_gamma   90.00
#
_symmetry.space_group_name_H-M   'P 1'
#
loop_
_entity.id
_entity.type
_entity.pdbx_description
1 polymer ?
#
loop_
_entity_poly.entity_id
_entity_poly.type
_entity_poly.pdbx_seq_one_letter_code
_entity_poly.pdbx_strand_id
1 'polypeptide(L)'
;RDARGQETALVALIRDITARKRLEEERLQNERVQHEMRIARGVQLTMLPDRPPKVEAADIAARIEFCDDIGGDLFDFSHPRSGKLGVSIGDVSAHGVGPAIVMSSAKAMMNTLEQYTEDLEHMFFLLNNLLERTTEDDRFITMFYGLVDVDQKRMEYVNAGHDPPIVYRPSKGVFEELQSTGMLLGILPNERFRLGDHVYFDPGDLVLLTTDGLWEAADPDGDAFGKERTFNLLRDMHEQPCQEILDELFRRVDEHCGGLPAKDDQTAVLFKFR
;
A
#
# COMPACT_ATOMS: atom_id res chain seq x y z
N ARG A 1 -5.15 59.03 -45.12
CA ARG A 1 -5.36 59.40 -46.54
C ARG A 1 -4.22 58.76 -47.36
N ASP A 2 -4.53 58.13 -48.46
CA ASP A 2 -3.53 57.64 -49.40
C ASP A 2 -2.86 58.79 -50.19
N ALA A 3 -1.89 58.43 -51.02
CA ALA A 3 -1.15 59.40 -51.83
C ALA A 3 -2.07 60.17 -52.86
N ARG A 4 -3.36 59.86 -52.97
CA ARG A 4 -4.38 60.44 -53.78
C ARG A 4 -5.42 61.23 -52.98
N GLY A 5 -5.23 61.42 -51.66
CA GLY A 5 -6.12 62.13 -50.77
C GLY A 5 -7.43 61.46 -50.37
N GLN A 6 -7.56 60.13 -50.70
CA GLN A 6 -8.71 59.31 -50.27
C GLN A 6 -8.61 58.91 -48.84
N GLU A 7 -9.73 58.96 -48.11
CA GLU A 7 -9.78 58.45 -46.74
C GLU A 7 -9.71 56.90 -46.73
N THR A 8 -8.67 56.39 -46.16
CA THR A 8 -8.54 54.99 -45.87
C THR A 8 -9.03 54.71 -44.46
N ALA A 9 -10.07 53.90 -44.30
CA ALA A 9 -10.54 53.45 -43.00
C ALA A 9 -9.62 52.32 -42.47
N LEU A 10 -9.08 52.53 -41.29
CA LEU A 10 -8.37 51.47 -40.56
C LEU A 10 -9.38 50.81 -39.63
N VAL A 11 -9.70 49.52 -39.86
CA VAL A 11 -10.53 48.74 -38.98
C VAL A 11 -9.60 47.93 -38.06
N ALA A 12 -9.60 48.23 -36.76
CA ALA A 12 -8.90 47.46 -35.76
C ALA A 12 -9.88 46.51 -35.07
N LEU A 13 -9.62 45.21 -35.13
CA LEU A 13 -10.34 44.20 -34.39
C LEU A 13 -9.58 43.94 -33.10
N ILE A 14 -10.15 44.35 -31.96
CA ILE A 14 -9.61 44.07 -30.64
C ILE A 14 -10.37 42.87 -30.05
N ARG A 15 -9.67 41.82 -29.74
CA ARG A 15 -10.23 40.63 -29.09
C ARG A 15 -9.62 40.50 -27.70
N ASP A 16 -10.46 40.46 -26.67
CA ASP A 16 -10.00 40.09 -25.31
C ASP A 16 -9.66 38.61 -25.28
N ILE A 17 -8.39 38.30 -25.01
CA ILE A 17 -7.87 36.93 -24.92
C ILE A 17 -7.47 36.56 -23.50
N THR A 18 -7.83 37.35 -22.48
CA THR A 18 -7.44 37.18 -21.08
C THR A 18 -7.90 35.81 -20.54
N ALA A 19 -9.17 35.45 -20.76
CA ALA A 19 -9.70 34.16 -20.32
C ALA A 19 -8.99 33.00 -21.00
N ARG A 20 -8.70 33.11 -22.30
CA ARG A 20 -7.97 32.07 -23.04
C ARG A 20 -6.55 31.88 -22.51
N LYS A 21 -5.82 32.98 -22.23
CA LYS A 21 -4.47 32.90 -21.67
C LYS A 21 -4.46 32.28 -20.29
N ARG A 22 -5.42 32.61 -19.41
CA ARG A 22 -5.55 32.02 -18.09
C ARG A 22 -5.75 30.48 -18.17
N LEU A 23 -6.67 30.04 -19.02
CA LEU A 23 -6.90 28.60 -19.23
C LEU A 23 -5.67 27.88 -19.78
N GLU A 24 -4.92 28.54 -20.66
CA GLU A 24 -3.69 27.98 -21.22
C GLU A 24 -2.57 27.89 -20.16
N GLU A 25 -2.43 28.91 -19.31
CA GLU A 25 -1.49 28.94 -18.18
C GLU A 25 -1.86 27.86 -17.14
N GLU A 26 -3.13 27.72 -16.77
CA GLU A 26 -3.63 26.68 -15.87
C GLU A 26 -3.38 25.29 -16.44
N ARG A 27 -3.62 25.10 -17.74
CA ARG A 27 -3.34 23.81 -18.40
C ARG A 27 -1.86 23.45 -18.37
N LEU A 28 -0.99 24.41 -18.71
CA LEU A 28 0.46 24.21 -18.67
C LEU A 28 0.96 23.90 -17.24
N GLN A 29 0.39 24.59 -16.26
CA GLN A 29 0.72 24.34 -14.85
C GLN A 29 0.28 22.92 -14.43
N ASN A 30 -0.93 22.51 -14.78
CA ASN A 30 -1.42 21.16 -14.52
C ASN A 30 -0.57 20.09 -15.22
N GLU A 31 -0.18 20.30 -16.48
CA GLU A 31 0.70 19.38 -17.21
C GLU A 31 2.07 19.22 -16.52
N ARG A 32 2.63 20.30 -15.95
CA ARG A 32 3.88 20.25 -15.17
C ARG A 32 3.71 19.43 -13.88
N VAL A 33 2.65 19.73 -13.10
CA VAL A 33 2.37 18.99 -11.87
C VAL A 33 2.19 17.51 -12.15
N GLN A 34 1.43 17.16 -13.17
CA GLN A 34 1.23 15.78 -13.61
C GLN A 34 2.55 15.10 -14.03
N HIS A 35 3.44 15.84 -14.67
CA HIS A 35 4.75 15.32 -15.03
C HIS A 35 5.62 15.05 -13.80
N GLU A 36 5.63 15.96 -12.82
CA GLU A 36 6.35 15.80 -11.56
C GLU A 36 5.80 14.63 -10.74
N MET A 37 4.46 14.43 -10.71
CA MET A 37 3.82 13.29 -10.06
C MET A 37 4.23 11.96 -10.69
N ARG A 38 4.29 11.88 -12.02
CA ARG A 38 4.79 10.67 -12.71
C ARG A 38 6.25 10.34 -12.38
N ILE A 39 7.10 11.36 -12.21
CA ILE A 39 8.48 11.16 -11.77
C ILE A 39 8.49 10.63 -10.32
N ALA A 40 7.72 11.24 -9.41
CA ALA A 40 7.60 10.82 -8.03
C ALA A 40 7.10 9.36 -7.92
N ARG A 41 6.06 8.99 -8.72
CA ARG A 41 5.60 7.60 -8.85
C ARG A 41 6.73 6.65 -9.26
N GLY A 42 7.49 7.04 -10.29
CA GLY A 42 8.62 6.23 -10.75
C GLY A 42 9.64 5.96 -9.63
N VAL A 43 9.96 6.98 -8.84
CA VAL A 43 10.85 6.84 -7.66
C VAL A 43 10.22 5.93 -6.61
N GLN A 44 8.95 6.15 -6.24
CA GLN A 44 8.25 5.35 -5.25
C GLN A 44 8.21 3.87 -5.63
N LEU A 45 7.88 3.56 -6.87
CA LEU A 45 7.86 2.18 -7.37
C LEU A 45 9.22 1.48 -7.26
N THR A 46 10.35 2.21 -7.38
CA THR A 46 11.68 1.61 -7.19
C THR A 46 11.96 1.24 -5.72
N MET A 47 11.19 1.78 -4.79
CA MET A 47 11.29 1.42 -3.37
C MET A 47 10.51 0.16 -3.02
N LEU A 48 9.54 -0.23 -3.82
CA LEU A 48 8.78 -1.46 -3.62
C LEU A 48 9.53 -2.66 -4.23
N PRO A 49 9.34 -3.87 -3.70
CA PRO A 49 9.93 -5.08 -4.28
C PRO A 49 9.39 -5.35 -5.69
N ASP A 50 10.26 -5.47 -6.67
CA ASP A 50 9.87 -5.83 -8.04
C ASP A 50 9.21 -7.21 -8.12
N ARG A 51 9.62 -8.13 -7.26
CA ARG A 51 9.13 -9.52 -7.21
C ARG A 51 9.20 -10.07 -5.81
N PRO A 52 8.24 -10.92 -5.44
CA PRO A 52 8.35 -11.69 -4.20
C PRO A 52 9.62 -12.57 -4.19
N PRO A 53 10.20 -12.82 -3.01
CA PRO A 53 11.37 -13.71 -2.89
C PRO A 53 10.99 -15.14 -3.27
N LYS A 54 11.94 -15.84 -3.92
CA LYS A 54 11.78 -17.25 -4.23
C LYS A 54 12.21 -18.08 -3.03
N VAL A 55 11.25 -18.72 -2.39
CA VAL A 55 11.45 -19.58 -1.23
C VAL A 55 10.91 -20.97 -1.55
N GLU A 56 11.72 -22.02 -1.33
CA GLU A 56 11.29 -23.40 -1.68
C GLU A 56 10.07 -23.86 -0.88
N ALA A 57 10.01 -23.48 0.41
CA ALA A 57 8.96 -23.92 1.33
C ALA A 57 7.67 -23.06 1.27
N ALA A 58 7.62 -22.02 0.44
CA ALA A 58 6.42 -21.19 0.29
C ALA A 58 6.26 -20.68 -1.16
N ASP A 59 5.00 -20.53 -1.57
CA ASP A 59 4.59 -19.78 -2.74
C ASP A 59 4.15 -18.40 -2.27
N ILE A 60 4.66 -17.33 -2.89
CA ILE A 60 4.45 -15.94 -2.44
C ILE A 60 4.07 -15.09 -3.64
N ALA A 61 3.01 -14.30 -3.47
CA ALA A 61 2.61 -13.28 -4.42
C ALA A 61 2.32 -11.96 -3.70
N ALA A 62 2.48 -10.85 -4.41
CA ALA A 62 2.12 -9.52 -3.91
C ALA A 62 1.62 -8.66 -5.05
N ARG A 63 0.66 -7.77 -4.76
CA ARG A 63 0.13 -6.79 -5.69
C ARG A 63 -0.22 -5.52 -4.93
N ILE A 64 0.06 -4.37 -5.55
CA ILE A 64 -0.32 -3.05 -5.08
C ILE A 64 -0.87 -2.25 -6.25
N GLU A 65 -1.97 -1.54 -6.02
CA GLU A 65 -2.57 -0.59 -6.95
C GLU A 65 -2.87 0.70 -6.21
N PHE A 66 -2.26 1.79 -6.65
CA PHE A 66 -2.50 3.10 -6.05
C PHE A 66 -3.75 3.74 -6.65
N CYS A 67 -4.58 4.35 -5.81
CA CYS A 67 -5.76 5.10 -6.22
C CYS A 67 -5.39 6.41 -6.93
N ASP A 68 -4.27 7.01 -6.58
CA ASP A 68 -3.69 8.22 -7.18
C ASP A 68 -2.36 7.89 -7.92
N ASP A 69 -1.68 8.94 -8.40
CA ASP A 69 -0.35 8.79 -9.03
C ASP A 69 0.68 8.19 -8.06
N ILE A 70 0.59 8.50 -6.76
CA ILE A 70 1.44 8.01 -5.65
C ILE A 70 0.57 7.70 -4.44
N GLY A 71 0.95 6.70 -3.65
CA GLY A 71 0.14 6.18 -2.54
C GLY A 71 0.83 6.13 -1.19
N GLY A 72 0.02 5.94 -0.15
CA GLY A 72 0.43 5.75 1.24
C GLY A 72 0.75 4.31 1.59
N ASP A 73 0.26 3.36 0.80
CA ASP A 73 0.48 1.94 1.01
C ASP A 73 1.92 1.49 0.76
N LEU A 74 2.34 0.51 1.52
CA LEU A 74 3.60 -0.19 1.29
C LEU A 74 3.47 -1.69 1.57
N PHE A 75 4.26 -2.47 0.87
CA PHE A 75 4.67 -3.81 1.32
C PHE A 75 6.16 -3.99 1.08
N ASP A 76 6.79 -4.87 1.85
CA ASP A 76 8.20 -5.20 1.65
C ASP A 76 8.51 -6.63 2.04
N PHE A 77 9.59 -7.13 1.46
CA PHE A 77 10.22 -8.40 1.81
C PHE A 77 11.67 -8.11 2.18
N SER A 78 12.08 -8.56 3.34
CA SER A 78 13.44 -8.38 3.83
C SER A 78 14.09 -9.72 4.18
N HIS A 79 15.41 -9.73 4.22
CA HIS A 79 16.20 -10.88 4.63
C HIS A 79 17.10 -10.49 5.81
N PRO A 80 16.59 -10.57 7.05
CA PRO A 80 17.38 -10.35 8.25
C PRO A 80 18.58 -11.31 8.32
N ARG A 81 19.53 -10.99 9.21
CA ARG A 81 20.77 -11.78 9.34
C ARG A 81 20.56 -13.23 9.78
N SER A 82 19.44 -13.53 10.43
CA SER A 82 19.06 -14.88 10.84
C SER A 82 18.74 -15.83 9.67
N GLY A 83 18.62 -15.31 8.45
CA GLY A 83 18.18 -16.08 7.29
C GLY A 83 16.66 -16.29 7.23
N LYS A 84 15.90 -15.73 8.17
CA LYS A 84 14.44 -15.68 8.13
C LYS A 84 13.97 -14.74 7.04
N LEU A 85 12.68 -14.77 6.73
CA LEU A 85 12.02 -13.85 5.80
C LEU A 85 11.22 -12.82 6.59
N GLY A 86 11.57 -11.53 6.46
CA GLY A 86 10.73 -10.43 6.92
C GLY A 86 9.67 -10.12 5.88
N VAL A 87 8.44 -9.93 6.31
CA VAL A 87 7.35 -9.42 5.48
C VAL A 87 6.68 -8.26 6.21
N SER A 88 6.50 -7.16 5.53
CA SER A 88 5.77 -6.01 6.06
C SER A 88 4.68 -5.56 5.10
N ILE A 89 3.61 -5.04 5.66
CA ILE A 89 2.56 -4.28 4.98
C ILE A 89 2.16 -3.13 5.88
N GLY A 90 1.87 -1.98 5.30
CA GLY A 90 1.46 -0.82 6.07
C GLY A 90 0.74 0.18 5.20
N ASP A 91 -0.02 1.04 5.85
CA ASP A 91 -0.76 2.13 5.25
C ASP A 91 -0.56 3.41 6.06
N VAL A 92 -0.39 4.51 5.36
CA VAL A 92 -0.27 5.86 5.94
C VAL A 92 -1.60 6.58 5.78
N SER A 93 -2.13 7.08 6.86
CA SER A 93 -3.38 7.85 6.88
C SER A 93 -3.45 8.92 5.79
N ALA A 94 -4.56 8.99 5.05
CA ALA A 94 -4.82 9.83 3.87
C ALA A 94 -4.01 9.37 2.63
N HIS A 95 -4.22 10.01 1.48
CA HIS A 95 -3.60 9.67 0.20
C HIS A 95 -2.84 10.85 -0.41
N GLY A 96 -2.02 10.60 -1.43
CA GLY A 96 -1.27 11.60 -2.17
C GLY A 96 0.18 11.79 -1.70
N VAL A 97 0.77 12.95 -2.01
CA VAL A 97 2.22 13.21 -1.87
C VAL A 97 2.74 13.08 -0.43
N GLY A 98 1.99 13.63 0.52
CA GLY A 98 2.41 13.61 1.92
C GLY A 98 2.54 12.19 2.48
N PRO A 99 1.49 11.36 2.44
CA PRO A 99 1.54 9.95 2.79
C PRO A 99 2.63 9.18 2.06
N ALA A 100 2.81 9.38 0.76
CA ALA A 100 3.87 8.73 -0.02
C ALA A 100 5.29 9.02 0.49
N ILE A 101 5.56 10.26 0.97
CA ILE A 101 6.84 10.63 1.58
C ILE A 101 7.00 9.95 2.95
N VAL A 102 5.95 9.94 3.77
CA VAL A 102 5.96 9.29 5.08
C VAL A 102 6.19 7.78 4.92
N MET A 103 5.49 7.13 3.99
CA MET A 103 5.68 5.73 3.64
C MET A 103 7.13 5.44 3.24
N SER A 104 7.71 6.26 2.35
CA SER A 104 9.09 6.12 1.89
C SER A 104 10.09 6.23 3.05
N SER A 105 9.82 7.16 3.98
CA SER A 105 10.62 7.33 5.20
C SER A 105 10.50 6.13 6.14
N ALA A 106 9.28 5.65 6.39
CA ALA A 106 9.01 4.48 7.22
C ALA A 106 9.74 3.25 6.69
N LYS A 107 9.66 3.00 5.38
CA LYS A 107 10.39 1.90 4.73
C LYS A 107 11.90 2.01 4.89
N ALA A 108 12.48 3.17 4.66
CA ALA A 108 13.93 3.38 4.82
C ALA A 108 14.39 3.18 6.27
N MET A 109 13.59 3.66 7.24
CA MET A 109 13.84 3.44 8.67
C MET A 109 13.76 1.96 9.02
N MET A 110 12.71 1.26 8.58
CA MET A 110 12.53 -0.18 8.81
C MET A 110 13.70 -0.98 8.27
N ASN A 111 14.06 -0.80 7.00
CA ASN A 111 15.18 -1.48 6.35
C ASN A 111 16.53 -1.22 7.08
N THR A 112 16.66 -0.04 7.68
CA THR A 112 17.83 0.28 8.50
C THR A 112 17.81 -0.49 9.82
N LEU A 113 16.69 -0.45 10.54
CA LEU A 113 16.56 -1.09 11.85
C LEU A 113 16.75 -2.61 11.78
N GLU A 114 16.23 -3.26 10.76
CA GLU A 114 16.39 -4.71 10.51
C GLU A 114 17.86 -5.16 10.41
N GLN A 115 18.76 -4.27 10.03
CA GLN A 115 20.21 -4.56 9.99
C GLN A 115 20.85 -4.60 11.39
N TYR A 116 20.19 -4.03 12.39
CA TYR A 116 20.75 -3.88 13.74
C TYR A 116 20.06 -4.75 14.78
N THR A 117 18.78 -5.07 14.60
CA THR A 117 18.03 -5.86 15.58
C THR A 117 17.01 -6.77 14.90
N GLU A 118 16.82 -7.96 15.48
CA GLU A 118 15.73 -8.89 15.17
C GLU A 118 14.70 -8.97 16.31
N ASP A 119 14.91 -8.19 17.36
CA ASP A 119 13.91 -7.98 18.41
C ASP A 119 12.83 -7.03 17.87
N LEU A 120 11.70 -7.60 17.47
CA LEU A 120 10.61 -6.87 16.84
C LEU A 120 10.00 -5.82 17.77
N GLU A 121 9.90 -6.11 19.07
CA GLU A 121 9.37 -5.15 20.05
C GLU A 121 10.27 -3.91 20.13
N HIS A 122 11.58 -4.13 20.19
CA HIS A 122 12.56 -3.05 20.20
C HIS A 122 12.61 -2.29 18.86
N MET A 123 12.51 -3.02 17.75
CA MET A 123 12.49 -2.43 16.40
C MET A 123 11.29 -1.48 16.24
N PHE A 124 10.09 -1.91 16.63
CA PHE A 124 8.88 -1.10 16.54
C PHE A 124 8.90 0.08 17.53
N PHE A 125 9.48 -0.09 18.71
CA PHE A 125 9.71 1.03 19.64
C PHE A 125 10.58 2.12 19.03
N LEU A 126 11.69 1.74 18.37
CA LEU A 126 12.58 2.69 17.70
C LEU A 126 11.91 3.32 16.48
N LEU A 127 11.24 2.52 15.65
CA LEU A 127 10.51 2.99 14.47
C LEU A 127 9.46 4.02 14.84
N ASN A 128 8.65 3.72 15.86
CA ASN A 128 7.63 4.64 16.36
C ASN A 128 8.21 5.99 16.78
N ASN A 129 9.29 6.00 17.56
CA ASN A 129 9.92 7.23 18.01
C ASN A 129 10.60 8.03 16.88
N LEU A 130 11.05 7.36 15.82
CA LEU A 130 11.58 8.03 14.63
C LEU A 130 10.45 8.68 13.84
N LEU A 131 9.35 7.97 13.64
CA LEU A 131 8.18 8.45 12.90
C LEU A 131 7.50 9.61 13.64
N GLU A 132 7.26 9.49 14.93
CA GLU A 132 6.65 10.56 15.75
C GLU A 132 7.39 11.89 15.63
N ARG A 133 8.72 11.87 15.49
CA ARG A 133 9.53 13.08 15.32
C ARG A 133 9.56 13.63 13.90
N THR A 134 9.19 12.86 12.91
CA THR A 134 9.34 13.19 11.48
C THR A 134 8.02 13.37 10.76
N THR A 135 6.92 12.96 11.36
CA THR A 135 5.57 13.14 10.85
C THR A 135 4.87 14.33 11.50
N GLU A 136 3.93 14.95 10.79
CA GLU A 136 3.04 15.95 11.34
C GLU A 136 2.01 15.31 12.28
N ASP A 137 1.51 16.06 13.26
CA ASP A 137 0.66 15.56 14.37
C ASP A 137 -0.64 14.83 13.94
N ASP A 138 -1.06 14.97 12.69
CA ASP A 138 -2.29 14.39 12.14
C ASP A 138 -2.05 13.13 11.28
N ARG A 139 -0.80 12.67 11.16
CA ARG A 139 -0.45 11.51 10.33
C ARG A 139 0.07 10.37 11.16
N PHE A 140 -0.46 9.19 10.87
CA PHE A 140 -0.07 7.93 11.51
C PHE A 140 0.10 6.83 10.47
N ILE A 141 0.76 5.77 10.89
CA ILE A 141 0.98 4.59 10.06
C ILE A 141 0.40 3.38 10.76
N THR A 142 -0.40 2.61 10.05
CA THR A 142 -0.70 1.23 10.43
C THR A 142 0.34 0.32 9.81
N MET A 143 0.87 -0.64 10.57
CA MET A 143 1.89 -1.54 10.05
C MET A 143 1.84 -2.92 10.70
N PHE A 144 1.86 -3.94 9.85
CA PHE A 144 2.15 -5.31 10.25
C PHE A 144 3.56 -5.68 9.80
N TYR A 145 4.29 -6.36 10.67
CA TYR A 145 5.56 -6.98 10.33
C TYR A 145 5.61 -8.41 10.88
N GLY A 146 5.85 -9.37 9.99
CA GLY A 146 6.04 -10.78 10.31
C GLY A 146 7.46 -11.23 10.00
N LEU A 147 8.08 -11.90 10.94
CA LEU A 147 9.38 -12.56 10.78
C LEU A 147 9.15 -14.06 10.64
N VAL A 148 9.27 -14.56 9.41
CA VAL A 148 8.93 -15.92 9.03
C VAL A 148 10.18 -16.79 9.02
N ASP A 149 10.21 -17.78 9.88
CA ASP A 149 11.13 -18.92 9.78
C ASP A 149 10.50 -19.95 8.82
N VAL A 150 10.96 -19.91 7.59
CA VAL A 150 10.34 -20.70 6.51
C VAL A 150 10.58 -22.19 6.69
N ASP A 151 11.74 -22.57 7.23
CA ASP A 151 12.11 -23.97 7.46
C ASP A 151 11.30 -24.57 8.61
N GLN A 152 11.08 -23.79 9.67
CA GLN A 152 10.27 -24.20 10.81
C GLN A 152 8.77 -23.96 10.60
N LYS A 153 8.38 -23.29 9.49
CA LYS A 153 7.00 -22.89 9.21
C LYS A 153 6.37 -22.15 10.38
N ARG A 154 7.11 -21.18 10.92
CA ARG A 154 6.71 -20.38 12.08
C ARG A 154 6.88 -18.90 11.80
N MET A 155 5.96 -18.09 12.30
CA MET A 155 6.04 -16.64 12.24
C MET A 155 5.92 -16.03 13.63
N GLU A 156 6.77 -15.05 13.90
CA GLU A 156 6.65 -14.07 14.97
C GLU A 156 6.21 -12.75 14.35
N TYR A 157 5.34 -11.98 14.99
CA TYR A 157 4.86 -10.75 14.38
C TYR A 157 4.60 -9.64 15.40
N VAL A 158 4.61 -8.42 14.90
CA VAL A 158 4.04 -7.22 15.54
C VAL A 158 3.01 -6.63 14.59
N ASN A 159 1.86 -6.29 15.11
CA ASN A 159 0.80 -5.59 14.41
C ASN A 159 0.52 -4.25 15.11
N ALA A 160 0.99 -3.16 14.51
CA ALA A 160 0.81 -1.78 15.00
C ALA A 160 -0.46 -1.18 14.39
N GLY A 161 -1.63 -1.68 14.81
CA GLY A 161 -2.93 -1.15 14.40
C GLY A 161 -3.31 -1.37 12.95
N HIS A 162 -2.60 -2.22 12.23
CA HIS A 162 -2.94 -2.58 10.85
C HIS A 162 -4.09 -3.58 10.80
N ASP A 163 -4.82 -3.58 9.69
CA ASP A 163 -5.91 -4.56 9.47
C ASP A 163 -5.38 -5.99 9.67
N PRO A 164 -6.02 -6.79 10.52
CA PRO A 164 -5.46 -8.08 10.90
C PRO A 164 -5.24 -9.01 9.71
N PRO A 165 -4.00 -9.47 9.44
CA PRO A 165 -3.77 -10.51 8.45
C PRO A 165 -4.59 -11.76 8.74
N ILE A 166 -5.02 -12.42 7.67
CA ILE A 166 -5.90 -13.58 7.72
C ILE A 166 -5.09 -14.83 7.46
N VAL A 167 -5.17 -15.79 8.36
CA VAL A 167 -4.64 -17.15 8.17
C VAL A 167 -5.80 -18.05 7.81
N TYR A 168 -5.80 -18.61 6.61
CA TYR A 168 -6.73 -19.67 6.20
C TYR A 168 -6.07 -21.03 6.34
N ARG A 169 -6.74 -21.93 7.06
CA ARG A 169 -6.30 -23.32 7.28
C ARG A 169 -7.23 -24.28 6.53
N PRO A 170 -6.90 -24.64 5.29
CA PRO A 170 -7.77 -25.50 4.48
C PRO A 170 -8.10 -26.85 5.13
N SER A 171 -7.13 -27.45 5.81
CA SER A 171 -7.32 -28.75 6.50
C SER A 171 -8.39 -28.73 7.58
N LYS A 172 -8.67 -27.54 8.15
CA LYS A 172 -9.66 -27.31 9.21
C LYS A 172 -10.89 -26.54 8.71
N GLY A 173 -10.77 -25.88 7.56
CA GLY A 173 -11.81 -25.00 7.00
C GLY A 173 -12.03 -23.71 7.83
N VAL A 174 -11.03 -23.25 8.60
CA VAL A 174 -11.15 -22.10 9.51
C VAL A 174 -10.28 -20.93 9.06
N PHE A 175 -10.75 -19.71 9.41
CA PHE A 175 -10.00 -18.46 9.30
C PHE A 175 -9.61 -17.99 10.69
N GLU A 176 -8.39 -17.52 10.85
CA GLU A 176 -7.83 -16.91 12.05
C GLU A 176 -7.32 -15.52 11.68
N GLU A 177 -7.50 -14.53 12.54
CA GLU A 177 -6.99 -13.17 12.33
C GLU A 177 -5.82 -12.90 13.29
N LEU A 178 -4.73 -12.33 12.76
CA LEU A 178 -3.54 -11.94 13.53
C LEU A 178 -3.76 -10.55 14.11
N GLN A 179 -4.34 -10.52 15.30
CA GLN A 179 -4.81 -9.31 15.96
C GLN A 179 -3.72 -8.27 16.20
N SER A 180 -4.13 -7.01 16.35
CA SER A 180 -3.24 -5.92 16.72
C SER A 180 -2.55 -6.18 18.07
N THR A 181 -1.27 -5.84 18.15
CA THR A 181 -0.41 -6.04 19.33
C THR A 181 0.09 -4.73 19.94
N GLY A 182 -0.27 -3.61 19.32
CA GLY A 182 0.08 -2.25 19.74
C GLY A 182 -0.76 -1.19 19.04
N MET A 183 -0.51 0.06 19.37
CA MET A 183 -1.15 1.21 18.72
C MET A 183 -0.56 1.46 17.33
N LEU A 184 -1.16 2.40 16.60
CA LEU A 184 -0.65 2.97 15.36
C LEU A 184 0.72 3.62 15.59
N LEU A 185 1.59 3.60 14.60
CA LEU A 185 2.91 4.22 14.67
C LEU A 185 2.82 5.74 14.46
N GLY A 186 3.70 6.48 15.17
CA GLY A 186 3.89 7.91 14.97
C GLY A 186 2.92 8.81 15.76
N ILE A 187 2.02 8.26 16.59
CA ILE A 187 1.03 9.05 17.35
C ILE A 187 1.57 9.48 18.73
N LEU A 188 2.13 8.54 19.47
CA LEU A 188 2.59 8.78 20.83
C LEU A 188 4.07 8.43 20.97
N PRO A 189 4.89 9.30 21.59
CA PRO A 189 6.28 8.97 21.86
C PRO A 189 6.38 7.85 22.92
N ASN A 190 7.43 7.05 22.81
CA ASN A 190 7.74 5.96 23.74
C ASN A 190 6.68 4.86 23.86
N GLU A 191 5.80 4.72 22.85
CA GLU A 191 4.84 3.62 22.82
C GLU A 191 5.57 2.28 22.69
N ARG A 192 5.02 1.26 23.37
CA ARG A 192 5.60 -0.09 23.39
C ARG A 192 4.71 -1.07 22.66
N PHE A 193 5.34 -1.82 21.78
CA PHE A 193 4.71 -2.88 21.03
C PHE A 193 5.03 -4.23 21.65
N ARG A 194 4.14 -5.20 21.45
CA ARG A 194 4.32 -6.57 21.94
C ARG A 194 4.35 -7.52 20.75
N LEU A 195 5.02 -8.65 20.93
CA LEU A 195 4.87 -9.77 20.01
C LEU A 195 3.45 -10.34 20.10
N GLY A 196 2.91 -10.68 18.95
CA GLY A 196 1.75 -11.56 18.88
C GLY A 196 2.12 -13.01 19.25
N ASP A 197 1.10 -13.84 19.37
CA ASP A 197 1.33 -15.27 19.56
C ASP A 197 2.09 -15.87 18.38
N HIS A 198 2.95 -16.84 18.66
CA HIS A 198 3.65 -17.57 17.61
C HIS A 198 2.65 -18.31 16.71
N VAL A 199 2.73 -18.06 15.42
CA VAL A 199 1.89 -18.69 14.41
C VAL A 199 2.68 -19.85 13.77
N TYR A 200 2.13 -21.05 13.83
CA TYR A 200 2.68 -22.23 13.16
C TYR A 200 1.82 -22.59 11.97
N PHE A 201 2.45 -23.02 10.89
CA PHE A 201 1.77 -23.30 9.63
C PHE A 201 1.92 -24.77 9.24
N ASP A 202 0.81 -25.34 8.77
CA ASP A 202 0.81 -26.62 8.10
C ASP A 202 0.97 -26.44 6.57
N PRO A 203 1.43 -27.46 5.83
CA PRO A 203 1.41 -27.39 4.36
C PRO A 203 0.00 -27.11 3.83
N GLY A 204 -0.10 -26.13 2.93
CA GLY A 204 -1.36 -25.66 2.37
C GLY A 204 -2.00 -24.48 3.10
N ASP A 205 -1.51 -24.12 4.30
CA ASP A 205 -2.00 -22.92 4.98
C ASP A 205 -1.65 -21.65 4.18
N LEU A 206 -2.59 -20.73 4.14
CA LEU A 206 -2.44 -19.42 3.48
C LEU A 206 -2.42 -18.31 4.51
N VAL A 207 -1.59 -17.30 4.26
CA VAL A 207 -1.60 -16.04 5.02
C VAL A 207 -1.81 -14.90 4.03
N LEU A 208 -2.91 -14.18 4.19
CA LEU A 208 -3.25 -13.01 3.39
C LEU A 208 -3.10 -11.76 4.24
N LEU A 209 -2.25 -10.85 3.81
CA LEU A 209 -2.10 -9.50 4.33
C LEU A 209 -2.72 -8.54 3.32
N THR A 210 -3.50 -7.57 3.79
CA THR A 210 -4.13 -6.57 2.91
C THR A 210 -4.24 -5.24 3.62
N THR A 211 -4.33 -4.17 2.85
CA THR A 211 -4.82 -2.87 3.33
C THR A 211 -6.35 -2.80 3.22
N ASP A 212 -6.94 -1.85 3.93
CA ASP A 212 -8.40 -1.69 4.00
C ASP A 212 -9.04 -1.29 2.68
N GLY A 213 -8.29 -0.61 1.78
CA GLY A 213 -8.77 -0.26 0.44
C GLY A 213 -9.30 -1.43 -0.39
N LEU A 214 -8.88 -2.68 -0.08
CA LEU A 214 -9.46 -3.87 -0.71
C LEU A 214 -10.86 -4.21 -0.17
N TRP A 215 -11.04 -4.13 1.17
CA TRP A 215 -12.33 -4.47 1.80
C TRP A 215 -13.36 -3.37 1.63
N GLU A 216 -12.91 -2.11 1.64
CA GLU A 216 -13.72 -0.90 1.58
C GLU A 216 -14.04 -0.46 0.15
N ALA A 217 -13.46 -1.14 -0.86
CA ALA A 217 -13.80 -0.94 -2.26
C ALA A 217 -15.33 -1.04 -2.45
N ALA A 218 -15.96 0.06 -2.85
CA ALA A 218 -17.40 0.18 -2.88
C ALA A 218 -17.96 0.09 -4.31
N ASP A 219 -19.12 -0.54 -4.45
CA ASP A 219 -19.88 -0.55 -5.68
C ASP A 219 -20.60 0.81 -5.93
N PRO A 220 -21.28 0.99 -7.09
CA PRO A 220 -22.03 2.21 -7.38
C PRO A 220 -23.15 2.54 -6.39
N ASP A 221 -23.65 1.57 -5.65
CA ASP A 221 -24.70 1.74 -4.63
C ASP A 221 -24.10 2.07 -3.24
N GLY A 222 -22.76 1.95 -3.10
CA GLY A 222 -22.01 2.26 -1.89
C GLY A 222 -21.77 1.05 -0.98
N ASP A 223 -22.09 -0.15 -1.43
CA ASP A 223 -21.85 -1.39 -0.69
C ASP A 223 -20.37 -1.80 -0.81
N ALA A 224 -19.71 -2.03 0.32
CA ALA A 224 -18.29 -2.46 0.35
C ALA A 224 -18.12 -3.89 -0.16
N PHE A 225 -16.97 -4.18 -0.75
CA PHE A 225 -16.58 -5.54 -1.16
C PHE A 225 -16.62 -6.51 0.02
N GLY A 226 -16.00 -6.14 1.12
CA GLY A 226 -16.05 -6.83 2.40
C GLY A 226 -15.21 -8.10 2.48
N LYS A 227 -14.83 -8.49 3.70
CA LYS A 227 -13.97 -9.66 3.97
C LYS A 227 -14.60 -10.99 3.57
N GLU A 228 -15.91 -11.11 3.62
CA GLU A 228 -16.60 -12.39 3.34
C GLU A 228 -16.41 -12.87 1.89
N ARG A 229 -16.43 -11.95 0.92
CA ARG A 229 -16.16 -12.30 -0.49
C ARG A 229 -14.73 -12.82 -0.67
N THR A 230 -13.78 -12.25 0.04
CA THR A 230 -12.39 -12.73 0.04
C THR A 230 -12.26 -14.10 0.70
N PHE A 231 -12.92 -14.34 1.84
CA PHE A 231 -12.93 -15.66 2.48
C PHE A 231 -13.47 -16.75 1.55
N ASN A 232 -14.55 -16.45 0.83
CA ASN A 232 -15.12 -17.37 -0.14
C ASN A 232 -14.12 -17.65 -1.28
N LEU A 233 -13.47 -16.61 -1.81
CA LEU A 233 -12.44 -16.78 -2.83
C LEU A 233 -11.28 -17.66 -2.33
N LEU A 234 -10.76 -17.43 -1.13
CA LEU A 234 -9.69 -18.24 -0.57
C LEU A 234 -10.12 -19.71 -0.38
N ARG A 235 -11.37 -19.99 0.05
CA ARG A 235 -11.89 -21.36 0.13
C ARG A 235 -11.92 -22.05 -1.23
N ASP A 236 -12.38 -21.32 -2.26
CA ASP A 236 -12.56 -21.88 -3.59
C ASP A 236 -11.24 -22.10 -4.34
N MET A 237 -10.25 -21.26 -4.07
CA MET A 237 -9.01 -21.22 -4.85
C MET A 237 -7.74 -21.57 -4.08
N HIS A 238 -7.82 -22.05 -2.83
CA HIS A 238 -6.64 -22.30 -1.98
C HIS A 238 -5.61 -23.26 -2.60
N GLU A 239 -6.00 -24.13 -3.52
CA GLU A 239 -5.09 -25.03 -4.24
C GLU A 239 -4.31 -24.33 -5.36
N GLN A 240 -4.81 -23.21 -5.90
CA GLN A 240 -4.20 -22.47 -7.00
C GLN A 240 -2.91 -21.74 -6.56
N PRO A 241 -2.00 -21.40 -7.48
CA PRO A 241 -0.86 -20.53 -7.19
C PRO A 241 -1.27 -19.21 -6.56
N CYS A 242 -0.47 -18.67 -5.63
CA CYS A 242 -0.76 -17.39 -4.97
C CYS A 242 -1.01 -16.24 -5.96
N GLN A 243 -0.27 -16.20 -7.07
CA GLN A 243 -0.46 -15.17 -8.09
C GLN A 243 -1.86 -15.24 -8.72
N GLU A 244 -2.35 -16.43 -9.04
CA GLU A 244 -3.69 -16.62 -9.62
C GLU A 244 -4.79 -16.24 -8.63
N ILE A 245 -4.59 -16.53 -7.34
CA ILE A 245 -5.54 -16.12 -6.29
C ILE A 245 -5.61 -14.59 -6.18
N LEU A 246 -4.44 -13.90 -6.17
CA LEU A 246 -4.43 -12.44 -6.11
C LEU A 246 -5.00 -11.81 -7.39
N ASP A 247 -4.67 -12.32 -8.56
CA ASP A 247 -5.21 -11.81 -9.82
C ASP A 247 -6.73 -11.91 -9.85
N GLU A 248 -7.29 -13.02 -9.36
CA GLU A 248 -8.75 -13.20 -9.24
C GLU A 248 -9.36 -12.30 -8.15
N LEU A 249 -8.65 -12.08 -7.03
CA LEU A 249 -9.12 -11.17 -5.97
C LEU A 249 -9.29 -9.75 -6.52
N PHE A 250 -8.26 -9.20 -7.14
CA PHE A 250 -8.30 -7.84 -7.71
C PHE A 250 -9.33 -7.73 -8.83
N ARG A 251 -9.44 -8.75 -9.70
CA ARG A 251 -10.47 -8.80 -10.73
C ARG A 251 -11.90 -8.74 -10.15
N ARG A 252 -12.15 -9.46 -9.04
CA ARG A 252 -13.46 -9.42 -8.37
C ARG A 252 -13.76 -8.09 -7.70
N VAL A 253 -12.72 -7.44 -7.14
CA VAL A 253 -12.84 -6.08 -6.59
C VAL A 253 -13.20 -5.10 -7.71
N ASP A 254 -12.47 -5.12 -8.84
CA ASP A 254 -12.77 -4.26 -9.99
C ASP A 254 -14.17 -4.46 -10.55
N GLU A 255 -14.61 -5.71 -10.66
CA GLU A 255 -15.99 -6.04 -11.11
C GLU A 255 -17.04 -5.54 -10.12
N HIS A 256 -16.76 -5.64 -8.81
CA HIS A 256 -17.66 -5.12 -7.77
C HIS A 256 -17.78 -3.60 -7.86
N CYS A 257 -16.66 -2.90 -8.04
CA CYS A 257 -16.63 -1.44 -8.21
C CYS A 257 -17.34 -0.96 -9.49
N GLY A 258 -17.62 -1.85 -10.45
CA GLY A 258 -18.33 -1.49 -11.68
C GLY A 258 -17.62 -0.46 -12.54
N GLY A 259 -16.29 -0.38 -12.46
CA GLY A 259 -15.45 0.57 -13.21
C GLY A 259 -15.32 1.95 -12.55
N LEU A 260 -15.78 2.12 -11.32
CA LEU A 260 -15.47 3.30 -10.52
C LEU A 260 -13.98 3.31 -10.16
N PRO A 261 -13.33 4.49 -10.11
CA PRO A 261 -11.95 4.57 -9.64
C PRO A 261 -11.88 4.17 -8.17
N ALA A 262 -10.78 3.51 -7.79
CA ALA A 262 -10.49 3.21 -6.40
C ALA A 262 -10.41 4.51 -5.58
N LYS A 263 -10.95 4.50 -4.36
CA LYS A 263 -10.92 5.64 -3.43
C LYS A 263 -9.71 5.60 -2.51
N ASP A 264 -9.09 4.44 -2.38
CA ASP A 264 -7.91 4.22 -1.58
C ASP A 264 -6.97 3.23 -2.26
N ASP A 265 -5.73 3.18 -1.80
CA ASP A 265 -4.72 2.26 -2.30
C ASP A 265 -5.13 0.82 -1.95
N GLN A 266 -4.82 -0.11 -2.84
CA GLN A 266 -5.16 -1.52 -2.67
C GLN A 266 -3.90 -2.35 -2.69
N THR A 267 -3.58 -2.96 -1.56
CA THR A 267 -2.37 -3.78 -1.41
C THR A 267 -2.72 -5.16 -0.85
N ALA A 268 -2.12 -6.19 -1.43
CA ALA A 268 -2.23 -7.55 -0.93
C ALA A 268 -0.91 -8.31 -1.06
N VAL A 269 -0.59 -9.09 -0.01
CA VAL A 269 0.50 -10.06 0.00
C VAL A 269 -0.07 -11.41 0.43
N LEU A 270 0.19 -12.45 -0.35
CA LEU A 270 -0.29 -13.80 -0.09
C LEU A 270 0.86 -14.79 -0.01
N PHE A 271 0.87 -15.57 1.07
CA PHE A 271 1.76 -16.69 1.27
C PHE A 271 0.98 -18.00 1.27
N LYS A 272 1.53 -19.05 0.67
CA LYS A 272 1.06 -20.42 0.83
C LYS A 272 2.23 -21.32 1.17
N PHE A 273 2.19 -21.95 2.33
CA PHE A 273 3.22 -22.88 2.79
C PHE A 273 3.12 -24.22 2.06
N ARG A 274 4.29 -24.81 1.73
CA ARG A 274 4.39 -26.10 1.03
C ARG A 274 4.69 -27.26 1.97
#